data_b944df1b3dd8ed915fd2786f6c2c84cb
#
_entry.id   b944df1b3dd8ed915fd2786f6c2c84cb
#
_cell.length_a   1.000
_cell.length_b   1.000
_cell.length_c   1.000
_cell.angle_alpha   90.00
_cell.angle_beta   90.00
_cell.angle_gamma   90.00
#
_symmetry.space_group_name_H-M   'P 1'
#
loop_
_entity.id
_entity.type
_entity.pdbx_description
1 polymer ?
#
loop_
_entity_poly.entity_id
_entity_poly.type
_entity_poly.pdbx_seq_one_letter_code
_entity_poly.pdbx_strand_id
1 'polypeptide(L)'
;MNRQTGFSLIEILVVLVIMGLLISVVAPTVLNSADDARVQKVRADFKSIETALKIYRLDNYVYPTTEQGLEALVTPSTLEPEPRNFKRGGYLAELPLDPWGRHYLYLSPGEYREIDIYSLGADGLPGGESQNADIGNWNEASS
;
A
#
# COMPACT_ATOMS: atom_id res chain seq x y z
N MET A 1 -57.96 25.34 -4.68
CA MET A 1 -57.94 23.90 -4.96
C MET A 1 -56.50 23.49 -5.26
N ASN A 2 -55.82 22.87 -4.31
CA ASN A 2 -54.47 22.35 -4.54
C ASN A 2 -54.57 21.02 -5.31
N ARG A 3 -54.14 21.02 -6.58
CA ARG A 3 -53.99 19.79 -7.35
C ARG A 3 -52.73 19.09 -6.83
N GLN A 4 -52.90 18.06 -6.06
CA GLN A 4 -51.81 17.13 -5.75
C GLN A 4 -51.58 16.28 -7.01
N THR A 5 -50.51 16.58 -7.73
CA THR A 5 -50.03 15.73 -8.82
C THR A 5 -49.21 14.59 -8.19
N GLY A 6 -49.84 13.42 -8.07
CA GLY A 6 -49.13 12.19 -7.68
C GLY A 6 -48.25 11.69 -8.83
N PHE A 7 -47.08 11.11 -8.51
CA PHE A 7 -46.25 10.44 -9.49
C PHE A 7 -46.95 9.21 -10.07
N SER A 8 -46.77 8.97 -11.36
CA SER A 8 -47.25 7.75 -12.02
C SER A 8 -46.31 6.58 -11.67
N LEU A 9 -46.89 5.39 -11.52
CA LEU A 9 -46.11 4.17 -11.27
C LEU A 9 -45.06 3.91 -12.37
N ILE A 10 -45.42 4.20 -13.63
CA ILE A 10 -44.51 4.08 -14.78
C ILE A 10 -43.33 5.07 -14.70
N GLU A 11 -43.55 6.28 -14.19
CA GLU A 11 -42.54 7.30 -14.04
C GLU A 11 -41.46 6.88 -13.04
N ILE A 12 -41.86 6.30 -11.92
CA ILE A 12 -40.91 5.72 -10.93
C ILE A 12 -40.17 4.52 -11.52
N LEU A 13 -40.84 3.67 -12.29
CA LEU A 13 -40.27 2.50 -12.91
C LEU A 13 -39.19 2.87 -13.94
N VAL A 14 -39.46 3.88 -14.77
CA VAL A 14 -38.52 4.44 -15.75
C VAL A 14 -37.29 5.03 -15.04
N VAL A 15 -37.48 5.79 -13.97
CA VAL A 15 -36.36 6.35 -13.19
C VAL A 15 -35.48 5.28 -12.61
N LEU A 16 -36.06 4.19 -12.05
CA LEU A 16 -35.31 3.07 -11.51
C LEU A 16 -34.48 2.32 -12.59
N VAL A 17 -35.08 2.16 -13.80
CA VAL A 17 -34.34 1.53 -14.93
C VAL A 17 -33.18 2.42 -15.37
N ILE A 18 -33.36 3.71 -15.51
CA ILE A 18 -32.29 4.64 -15.88
C ILE A 18 -31.21 4.67 -14.82
N MET A 19 -31.53 4.71 -13.52
CA MET A 19 -30.59 4.64 -12.43
C MET A 19 -29.79 3.34 -12.46
N GLY A 20 -30.46 2.20 -12.68
CA GLY A 20 -29.79 0.89 -12.81
C GLY A 20 -28.78 0.86 -13.97
N LEU A 21 -29.12 1.43 -15.12
CA LEU A 21 -28.22 1.53 -16.26
C LEU A 21 -27.01 2.42 -15.96
N LEU A 22 -27.21 3.58 -15.32
CA LEU A 22 -26.12 4.48 -14.96
C LEU A 22 -25.16 3.84 -13.93
N ILE A 23 -25.69 3.17 -12.92
CA ILE A 23 -24.87 2.47 -11.91
C ILE A 23 -24.04 1.36 -12.56
N SER A 24 -24.59 0.62 -13.52
CA SER A 24 -23.88 -0.48 -14.18
C SER A 24 -22.62 -0.04 -14.93
N VAL A 25 -22.59 1.19 -15.43
CA VAL A 25 -21.43 1.76 -16.16
C VAL A 25 -20.42 2.39 -15.19
N VAL A 26 -20.87 3.04 -14.14
CA VAL A 26 -20.00 3.80 -13.23
C VAL A 26 -19.30 2.91 -12.20
N ALA A 27 -19.98 1.88 -11.70
CA ALA A 27 -19.43 1.03 -10.64
C ALA A 27 -18.06 0.38 -10.96
N PRO A 28 -17.85 -0.27 -12.12
CA PRO A 28 -16.56 -0.89 -12.44
C PRO A 28 -15.42 0.14 -12.56
N THR A 29 -15.70 1.33 -13.08
CA THR A 29 -14.66 2.38 -13.21
C THR A 29 -14.18 2.88 -11.85
N VAL A 30 -15.07 3.04 -10.90
CA VAL A 30 -14.72 3.49 -9.54
C VAL A 30 -13.89 2.44 -8.80
N LEU A 31 -14.23 1.16 -8.94
CA LEU A 31 -13.49 0.06 -8.30
C LEU A 31 -12.06 -0.04 -8.83
N ASN A 32 -11.87 0.02 -10.15
CA ASN A 32 -10.53 0.01 -10.75
C ASN A 32 -9.68 1.21 -10.29
N SER A 33 -10.27 2.40 -10.22
CA SER A 33 -9.57 3.59 -9.74
C SER A 33 -9.14 3.48 -8.28
N ALA A 34 -9.93 2.81 -7.44
CA ALA A 34 -9.58 2.58 -6.04
C ALA A 34 -8.37 1.62 -5.92
N ASP A 35 -8.30 0.59 -6.77
CA ASP A 35 -7.18 -0.36 -6.78
C ASP A 35 -5.89 0.29 -7.28
N ASP A 36 -5.97 1.09 -8.33
CA ASP A 36 -4.83 1.88 -8.82
C ASP A 36 -4.31 2.83 -7.72
N ALA A 37 -5.19 3.47 -6.97
CA ALA A 37 -4.80 4.34 -5.85
C ALA A 37 -4.08 3.57 -4.73
N ARG A 38 -4.51 2.34 -4.42
CA ARG A 38 -3.82 1.46 -3.45
C ARG A 38 -2.41 1.11 -3.90
N VAL A 39 -2.25 0.72 -5.16
CA VAL A 39 -0.93 0.41 -5.74
C VAL A 39 -0.02 1.66 -5.71
N GLN A 40 -0.54 2.83 -6.05
CA GLN A 40 0.23 4.08 -5.98
C GLN A 40 0.67 4.41 -4.55
N LYS A 41 -0.19 4.18 -3.55
CA LYS A 41 0.18 4.33 -2.14
C LYS A 41 1.33 3.40 -1.78
N VAL A 42 1.25 2.12 -2.12
CA VAL A 42 2.32 1.15 -1.86
C VAL A 42 3.66 1.61 -2.46
N ARG A 43 3.66 2.06 -3.70
CA ARG A 43 4.86 2.57 -4.36
C ARG A 43 5.44 3.81 -3.69
N ALA A 44 4.59 4.73 -3.25
CA ALA A 44 5.02 5.91 -2.51
C ALA A 44 5.65 5.53 -1.15
N ASP A 45 5.04 4.58 -0.45
CA ASP A 45 5.56 4.06 0.81
C ASP A 45 6.92 3.36 0.60
N PHE A 46 7.09 2.55 -0.46
CA PHE A 46 8.37 1.93 -0.78
C PHE A 46 9.48 2.96 -0.99
N LYS A 47 9.21 4.03 -1.74
CA LYS A 47 10.20 5.10 -1.93
C LYS A 47 10.62 5.77 -0.62
N SER A 48 9.66 5.98 0.27
CA SER A 48 9.93 6.53 1.60
C SER A 48 10.79 5.59 2.44
N ILE A 49 10.42 4.31 2.50
CA ILE A 49 11.15 3.27 3.25
C ILE A 49 12.55 3.06 2.67
N GLU A 50 12.67 2.94 1.33
CA GLU A 50 13.97 2.77 0.68
C GLU A 50 14.90 3.96 0.92
N THR A 51 14.35 5.18 0.92
CA THR A 51 15.14 6.38 1.24
C THR A 51 15.65 6.32 2.67
N ALA A 52 14.81 5.97 3.62
CA ALA A 52 15.20 5.80 5.01
C ALA A 52 16.25 4.70 5.20
N LEU A 53 16.09 3.56 4.52
CA LEU A 53 17.06 2.45 4.52
C LEU A 53 18.42 2.87 3.94
N LYS A 54 18.43 3.64 2.86
CA LYS A 54 19.68 4.17 2.28
C LYS A 54 20.39 5.11 3.25
N ILE A 55 19.66 5.99 3.93
CA ILE A 55 20.23 6.89 4.93
C ILE A 55 20.75 6.08 6.12
N TYR A 56 19.99 5.10 6.60
CA TYR A 56 20.44 4.18 7.66
C TYR A 56 21.77 3.51 7.29
N ARG A 57 21.89 2.97 6.05
CA ARG A 57 23.11 2.36 5.55
C ARG A 57 24.28 3.34 5.46
N LEU A 58 24.03 4.59 5.08
CA LEU A 58 25.08 5.63 5.05
C LEU A 58 25.65 5.88 6.46
N ASP A 59 24.81 5.89 7.47
CA ASP A 59 25.21 6.15 8.85
C ASP A 59 25.84 4.91 9.53
N ASN A 60 25.35 3.73 9.19
CA ASN A 60 25.70 2.48 9.88
C ASN A 60 26.52 1.48 9.02
N TYR A 61 26.75 1.80 7.73
CA TYR A 61 27.50 1.02 6.73
C TYR A 61 26.81 -0.29 6.27
N VAL A 62 25.73 -0.70 6.90
CA VAL A 62 24.94 -1.88 6.56
C VAL A 62 23.45 -1.55 6.60
N TYR A 63 22.65 -2.31 5.89
CA TYR A 63 21.19 -2.27 6.07
C TYR A 63 20.80 -3.00 7.36
N PRO A 64 19.65 -2.70 7.95
CA PRO A 64 19.09 -3.55 8.99
C PRO A 64 18.96 -4.98 8.48
N THR A 65 19.13 -5.97 9.36
CA THR A 65 18.90 -7.37 9.02
C THR A 65 17.41 -7.65 8.92
N THR A 66 17.02 -8.78 8.31
CA THR A 66 15.63 -9.22 8.29
C THR A 66 15.03 -9.33 9.69
N GLU A 67 15.84 -9.79 10.67
CA GLU A 67 15.41 -9.92 12.07
C GLU A 67 15.22 -8.57 12.76
N GLN A 68 16.04 -7.58 12.42
CA GLN A 68 15.89 -6.20 12.92
C GLN A 68 14.66 -5.55 12.32
N GLY A 69 14.29 -5.91 11.11
CA GLY A 69 13.10 -5.43 10.44
C GLY A 69 13.12 -3.93 10.11
N LEU A 70 12.01 -3.44 9.63
CA LEU A 70 11.81 -2.02 9.36
C LEU A 70 11.69 -1.19 10.65
N GLU A 71 11.42 -1.81 11.78
CA GLU A 71 11.37 -1.16 13.11
C GLU A 71 12.70 -0.49 13.43
N ALA A 72 13.82 -1.02 12.93
CA ALA A 72 15.15 -0.42 13.05
C ALA A 72 15.26 0.99 12.41
N LEU A 73 14.30 1.40 11.59
CA LEU A 73 14.23 2.76 11.03
C LEU A 73 13.58 3.76 11.99
N VAL A 74 12.80 3.29 12.94
CA VAL A 74 12.06 4.14 13.89
C VAL A 74 12.77 4.19 15.24
N THR A 75 13.24 3.04 15.72
CA THR A 75 13.93 2.90 17.00
C THR A 75 15.23 2.13 16.82
N PRO A 76 16.30 2.44 17.61
CA PRO A 76 17.54 1.71 17.51
C PRO A 76 17.33 0.25 17.90
N SER A 77 17.77 -0.66 17.03
CA SER A 77 17.73 -2.09 17.31
C SER A 77 18.76 -2.48 18.36
N THR A 78 18.40 -3.40 19.24
CA THR A 78 19.30 -4.06 20.20
C THR A 78 19.81 -5.42 19.68
N LEU A 79 19.37 -5.83 18.47
CA LEU A 79 19.86 -7.02 17.80
C LEU A 79 21.14 -6.71 17.03
N GLU A 80 22.06 -7.66 17.02
CA GLU A 80 23.32 -7.53 16.27
C GLU A 80 23.09 -7.58 14.74
N PRO A 81 23.83 -6.78 13.95
CA PRO A 81 24.77 -5.75 14.41
C PRO A 81 24.03 -4.48 14.87
N GLU A 82 24.29 -4.05 16.11
CA GLU A 82 23.70 -2.81 16.62
C GLU A 82 24.11 -1.60 15.77
N PRO A 83 23.20 -0.62 15.56
CA PRO A 83 23.51 0.58 14.79
C PRO A 83 24.61 1.39 15.49
N ARG A 84 25.69 1.72 14.75
CA ARG A 84 26.80 2.52 15.26
C ARG A 84 26.44 3.98 15.45
N ASN A 85 25.64 4.52 14.55
CA ASN A 85 25.25 5.93 14.50
C ASN A 85 23.74 6.03 14.24
N PHE A 86 22.95 5.75 15.26
CA PHE A 86 21.51 5.89 15.11
C PHE A 86 21.12 7.36 15.12
N LYS A 87 20.39 7.79 14.08
CA LYS A 87 19.92 9.16 13.93
C LYS A 87 18.93 9.53 15.03
N ARG A 88 19.15 10.66 15.69
CA ARG A 88 18.23 11.16 16.72
C ARG A 88 16.84 11.40 16.12
N GLY A 89 15.81 10.74 16.66
CA GLY A 89 14.43 10.78 16.16
C GLY A 89 14.13 9.73 15.08
N GLY A 90 15.10 8.85 14.76
CA GLY A 90 14.92 7.80 13.77
C GLY A 90 15.08 8.27 12.33
N TYR A 91 14.95 7.34 11.40
CA TYR A 91 15.00 7.56 9.95
C TYR A 91 13.60 7.73 9.36
N LEU A 92 12.60 7.20 10.07
CA LEU A 92 11.18 7.41 9.84
C LEU A 92 10.54 7.80 11.17
N ALA A 93 9.54 8.66 11.14
CA ALA A 93 8.76 9.03 12.33
C ALA A 93 7.90 7.84 12.81
N GLU A 94 7.32 7.12 11.84
CA GLU A 94 6.53 5.90 12.06
C GLU A 94 6.61 5.02 10.82
N LEU A 95 6.35 3.73 11.00
CA LEU A 95 6.26 2.81 9.87
C LEU A 95 4.91 2.97 9.16
N PRO A 96 4.90 3.18 7.84
CA PRO A 96 3.67 3.20 7.08
C PRO A 96 3.02 1.82 7.09
N LEU A 97 1.70 1.80 7.07
CA LEU A 97 0.90 0.61 6.83
C LEU A 97 0.51 0.54 5.37
N ASP A 98 0.41 -0.68 4.86
CA ASP A 98 -0.12 -0.90 3.53
C ASP A 98 -1.60 -0.47 3.44
N PRO A 99 -2.20 -0.37 2.22
CA PRO A 99 -3.59 0.06 2.06
C PRO A 99 -4.63 -0.84 2.74
N TRP A 100 -4.23 -2.04 3.17
CA TRP A 100 -5.07 -3.01 3.86
C TRP A 100 -4.81 -3.07 5.37
N GLY A 101 -3.97 -2.14 5.89
CA GLY A 101 -3.73 -1.95 7.32
C GLY A 101 -2.68 -2.90 7.92
N ARG A 102 -1.81 -3.50 7.11
CA ARG A 102 -0.72 -4.38 7.54
C ARG A 102 0.64 -3.70 7.40
N HIS A 103 1.62 -4.14 8.19
CA HIS A 103 3.01 -3.73 8.00
C HIS A 103 3.59 -4.31 6.71
N TYR A 104 4.44 -3.54 6.05
CA TYR A 104 5.25 -4.04 4.95
C TYR A 104 6.23 -5.10 5.45
N LEU A 105 6.49 -6.10 4.62
CA LEU A 105 7.47 -7.15 4.87
C LEU A 105 8.83 -6.73 4.32
N TYR A 106 9.90 -7.24 4.92
CA TYR A 106 11.26 -6.82 4.64
C TYR A 106 12.22 -8.02 4.68
N LEU A 107 13.10 -8.09 3.69
CA LEU A 107 14.20 -9.06 3.63
C LEU A 107 15.52 -8.35 3.35
N SER A 108 16.54 -8.68 4.13
CA SER A 108 17.92 -8.21 3.96
C SER A 108 18.90 -9.31 4.38
N PRO A 109 19.65 -9.91 3.43
CA PRO A 109 19.58 -9.67 1.98
C PRO A 109 18.25 -10.06 1.36
N GLY A 110 17.86 -9.34 0.28
CA GLY A 110 16.66 -9.66 -0.47
C GLY A 110 16.84 -10.87 -1.40
N GLU A 111 15.75 -11.41 -1.89
CA GLU A 111 15.74 -12.49 -2.89
C GLU A 111 15.81 -11.95 -4.32
N TYR A 112 15.19 -10.79 -4.57
CA TYR A 112 15.09 -10.16 -5.89
C TYR A 112 16.03 -8.98 -6.06
N ARG A 113 16.28 -8.23 -4.98
CA ARG A 113 17.16 -7.05 -4.94
C ARG A 113 18.12 -7.14 -3.75
N GLU A 114 18.93 -6.12 -3.55
CA GLU A 114 19.82 -6.03 -2.37
C GLU A 114 19.01 -6.07 -1.07
N ILE A 115 17.84 -5.44 -1.10
CA ILE A 115 16.81 -5.49 -0.06
C ILE A 115 15.46 -5.61 -0.73
N ASP A 116 14.57 -6.40 -0.17
CA ASP A 116 13.19 -6.54 -0.63
C ASP A 116 12.21 -5.95 0.38
N ILE A 117 11.27 -5.17 -0.13
CA ILE A 117 10.15 -4.60 0.63
C ILE A 117 8.88 -4.98 -0.13
N TYR A 118 7.90 -5.56 0.54
CA TYR A 118 6.70 -6.04 -0.14
C TYR A 118 5.46 -6.03 0.75
N SER A 119 4.29 -6.02 0.09
CA SER A 119 2.98 -6.24 0.68
C SER A 119 2.37 -7.49 0.05
N LEU A 120 1.64 -8.26 0.84
CA LEU A 120 0.92 -9.47 0.40
C LEU A 120 -0.48 -9.17 -0.19
N GLY A 121 -0.71 -7.95 -0.68
CA GLY A 121 -1.97 -7.60 -1.29
C GLY A 121 -3.18 -7.61 -0.34
N ALA A 122 -4.37 -7.72 -0.91
CA ALA A 122 -5.60 -7.59 -0.14
C ALA A 122 -5.86 -8.78 0.81
N ASP A 123 -5.51 -9.99 0.41
CA ASP A 123 -5.77 -11.20 1.20
C ASP A 123 -4.71 -11.49 2.28
N GLY A 124 -3.52 -10.87 2.17
CA GLY A 124 -2.43 -11.10 3.11
C GLY A 124 -1.78 -12.47 3.01
N LEU A 125 -1.91 -13.13 1.87
CA LEU A 125 -1.33 -14.45 1.58
C LEU A 125 -0.31 -14.32 0.44
N PRO A 126 0.79 -15.09 0.46
CA PRO A 126 1.76 -15.08 -0.62
C PRO A 126 1.15 -15.47 -1.97
N GLY A 127 1.50 -14.74 -3.02
CA GLY A 127 1.01 -14.97 -4.38
C GLY A 127 -0.24 -14.17 -4.71
N GLY A 128 -1.22 -14.80 -5.35
CA GLY A 128 -2.49 -14.18 -5.73
C GLY A 128 -2.45 -13.44 -7.06
N GLU A 129 -3.62 -12.91 -7.44
CA GLU A 129 -3.84 -12.16 -8.69
C GLU A 129 -4.64 -10.89 -8.41
N SER A 130 -4.53 -9.91 -9.28
CA SER A 130 -5.24 -8.62 -9.18
C SER A 130 -4.97 -7.93 -7.85
N GLN A 131 -6.01 -7.68 -7.03
CA GLN A 131 -5.89 -7.02 -5.73
C GLN A 131 -5.17 -7.87 -4.68
N ASN A 132 -5.16 -9.20 -4.86
CA ASN A 132 -4.52 -10.15 -3.96
C ASN A 132 -3.06 -10.42 -4.34
N ALA A 133 -2.58 -9.87 -5.47
CA ALA A 133 -1.20 -10.06 -5.90
C ALA A 133 -0.21 -9.39 -4.94
N ASP A 134 0.90 -10.07 -4.69
CA ASP A 134 2.02 -9.49 -3.97
C ASP A 134 2.60 -8.29 -4.73
N ILE A 135 2.85 -7.21 -4.01
CA ILE A 135 3.47 -6.00 -4.56
C ILE A 135 4.82 -5.84 -3.89
N GLY A 136 5.89 -5.97 -4.67
CA GLY A 136 7.27 -5.80 -4.19
C GLY A 136 7.98 -4.63 -4.87
N ASN A 137 9.03 -4.13 -4.22
CA ASN A 137 9.86 -3.05 -4.78
C ASN A 137 10.64 -3.50 -6.03
N TRP A 138 10.72 -4.80 -6.31
CA TRP A 138 11.29 -5.35 -7.54
C TRP A 138 10.36 -5.23 -8.76
N ASN A 139 9.05 -5.00 -8.55
CA ASN A 139 8.09 -4.83 -9.63
C ASN A 139 8.16 -3.44 -10.28
N GLU A 140 8.96 -2.51 -9.74
CA GLU A 140 9.15 -1.16 -10.29
C GLU A 140 10.15 -1.08 -11.45
N ALA A 141 10.82 -2.17 -11.81
CA ALA A 141 11.89 -2.20 -12.82
C ALA A 141 11.40 -2.16 -14.27
N SER A 142 10.13 -1.80 -14.54
CA SER A 142 9.56 -1.74 -15.91
C SER A 142 8.91 -0.38 -16.17
N SER A 143 9.74 0.67 -16.23
CA SER A 143 9.35 1.97 -16.79
C SER A 143 10.55 2.65 -17.40
#